data_b68ff0a111a8f9ddcbe6b9d038804fb1
#
_entry.id   b68ff0a111a8f9ddcbe6b9d038804fb1
#
_cell.length_a   1.000
_cell.length_b   1.000
_cell.length_c   1.000
_cell.angle_alpha   90.00
_cell.angle_beta   90.00
_cell.angle_gamma   90.00
#
_symmetry.space_group_name_H-M   'P 1'
#
loop_
_entity.id
_entity.type
_entity.pdbx_description
1 polymer ?
#
loop_
_entity_poly.entity_id
_entity_poly.type
_entity_poly.pdbx_seq_one_letter_code
_entity_poly.pdbx_strand_id
1 'polypeptide(L)'
;MTMPTQESDLVLVNNTESVMEITLNRPDKLNALTSAMYRDLVKLLATAEQSDDIHVVLFRGEGKSFSAGNDLVDFLNAKPGEAGEAAHFIQAIHDFPKVVVAAVQGNAVGVGTTMLLHMDLVVASEDTKLITPFVDLGAVPEAGSAKLLPAWIGYQRAARMLLLGEPMLAAEALEIGLVAKVVKGDELDATARNMAATLAKKPPRALQASKRLMRESINKPLHQVVKEDLALFGEMLQGDEAKAVIAAMVSKSKG
;
A
#
# COMPACT_ATOMS: atom_id res chain seq x y z
N MET A 1 11.21 14.94 14.65
CA MET A 1 9.71 14.82 14.60
C MET A 1 9.25 13.97 15.77
N THR A 2 8.25 14.42 16.54
CA THR A 2 7.70 13.62 17.65
C THR A 2 6.71 12.62 17.06
N MET A 3 6.96 11.32 17.26
CA MET A 3 6.02 10.27 16.82
C MET A 3 4.72 10.37 17.61
N PRO A 4 3.56 10.10 16.99
CA PRO A 4 2.29 10.09 17.71
C PRO A 4 2.29 9.00 18.77
N THR A 5 1.64 9.26 19.91
CA THR A 5 1.43 8.24 20.91
C THR A 5 0.50 7.17 20.33
N GLN A 6 0.99 5.94 20.25
CA GLN A 6 0.22 4.79 19.81
C GLN A 6 -0.69 4.29 20.95
N GLU A 7 -1.83 3.73 20.57
CA GLU A 7 -2.77 3.14 21.52
C GLU A 7 -2.39 1.71 21.91
N SER A 8 -1.52 1.08 21.08
CA SER A 8 -1.10 -0.30 21.28
C SER A 8 0.32 -0.54 20.83
N ASP A 9 1.00 -1.54 21.42
CA ASP A 9 2.28 -2.06 20.97
C ASP A 9 2.13 -3.03 19.78
N LEU A 10 0.92 -3.14 19.20
CA LEU A 10 0.59 -4.06 18.13
C LEU A 10 0.93 -3.51 16.72
N VAL A 11 1.29 -2.23 16.65
CA VAL A 11 1.83 -1.59 15.44
C VAL A 11 3.16 -0.96 15.81
N LEU A 12 4.24 -1.43 15.22
CA LEU A 12 5.56 -0.83 15.44
C LEU A 12 5.87 0.14 14.31
N VAL A 13 6.65 1.16 14.61
CA VAL A 13 7.10 2.13 13.61
C VAL A 13 8.59 2.41 13.76
N ASN A 14 9.29 2.45 12.64
CA ASN A 14 10.70 2.83 12.54
C ASN A 14 10.89 3.78 11.35
N ASN A 15 11.62 4.88 11.57
CA ASN A 15 11.93 5.85 10.53
C ASN A 15 13.41 5.77 10.17
N THR A 16 13.71 5.55 8.89
CA THR A 16 15.07 5.46 8.38
C THR A 16 15.15 6.08 6.99
N GLU A 17 16.06 7.03 6.76
CA GLU A 17 16.34 7.61 5.43
C GLU A 17 15.07 8.03 4.65
N SER A 18 14.19 8.79 5.27
CA SER A 18 12.92 9.26 4.70
C SER A 18 11.90 8.15 4.37
N VAL A 19 12.07 6.97 4.95
CA VAL A 19 11.10 5.87 4.92
C VAL A 19 10.51 5.70 6.32
N MET A 20 9.18 5.70 6.43
CA MET A 20 8.47 5.24 7.62
C MET A 20 8.10 3.77 7.42
N GLU A 21 8.76 2.88 8.16
CA GLU A 21 8.42 1.45 8.19
C GLU A 21 7.37 1.21 9.27
N ILE A 22 6.20 0.69 8.88
CA ILE A 22 5.09 0.32 9.75
C ILE A 22 5.01 -1.21 9.77
N THR A 23 5.12 -1.80 10.97
CA THR A 23 5.08 -3.24 11.15
C THR A 23 3.84 -3.64 11.93
N LEU A 24 3.00 -4.50 11.34
CA LEU A 24 1.91 -5.17 12.06
C LEU A 24 2.54 -6.20 13.00
N ASN A 25 2.38 -6.00 14.30
CA ASN A 25 3.10 -6.76 15.34
C ASN A 25 2.17 -7.52 16.28
N ARG A 26 1.43 -8.45 15.70
CA ARG A 26 0.56 -9.38 16.44
C ARG A 26 0.69 -10.80 15.89
N PRO A 27 1.93 -11.37 15.85
CA PRO A 27 2.23 -12.61 15.14
C PRO A 27 1.51 -13.83 15.72
N ASP A 28 1.17 -13.83 17.00
CA ASP A 28 0.38 -14.87 17.71
C ASP A 28 -1.06 -14.97 17.19
N LYS A 29 -1.59 -13.91 16.59
CA LYS A 29 -2.89 -13.83 15.93
C LYS A 29 -2.76 -13.60 14.42
N LEU A 30 -1.62 -13.97 13.83
CA LEU A 30 -1.34 -13.78 12.38
C LEU A 30 -1.60 -12.36 11.91
N ASN A 31 -1.32 -11.38 12.76
CA ASN A 31 -1.54 -9.94 12.50
C ASN A 31 -3.00 -9.60 12.15
N ALA A 32 -3.98 -10.28 12.78
CA ALA A 32 -5.38 -9.88 12.73
C ALA A 32 -5.53 -8.47 13.30
N LEU A 33 -6.21 -7.58 12.55
CA LEU A 33 -6.30 -6.16 12.81
C LEU A 33 -7.45 -5.84 13.77
N THR A 34 -7.11 -5.21 14.89
CA THR A 34 -8.06 -4.70 15.87
C THR A 34 -8.39 -3.22 15.60
N SER A 35 -9.47 -2.71 16.21
CA SER A 35 -9.84 -1.31 16.14
C SER A 35 -8.73 -0.38 16.63
N ALA A 36 -7.98 -0.76 17.66
CA ALA A 36 -6.83 0.01 18.15
C ALA A 36 -5.70 0.08 17.08
N MET A 37 -5.39 -1.04 16.43
CA MET A 37 -4.39 -1.06 15.34
C MET A 37 -4.83 -0.15 14.19
N TYR A 38 -6.09 -0.17 13.79
CA TYR A 38 -6.59 0.72 12.73
C TYR A 38 -6.43 2.20 13.09
N ARG A 39 -6.77 2.58 14.33
CA ARG A 39 -6.57 3.97 14.80
C ARG A 39 -5.10 4.37 14.78
N ASP A 40 -4.20 3.48 15.20
CA ASP A 40 -2.76 3.73 15.13
C ASP A 40 -2.28 3.88 13.68
N LEU A 41 -2.72 3.02 12.76
CA LEU A 41 -2.40 3.10 11.34
C LEU A 41 -2.87 4.42 10.71
N VAL A 42 -4.08 4.87 11.02
CA VAL A 42 -4.61 6.17 10.55
C VAL A 42 -3.75 7.32 11.06
N LYS A 43 -3.39 7.33 12.36
CA LYS A 43 -2.51 8.35 12.95
C LYS A 43 -1.12 8.37 12.30
N LEU A 44 -0.54 7.19 12.04
CA LEU A 44 0.76 7.07 11.41
C LEU A 44 0.74 7.57 9.96
N LEU A 45 -0.29 7.22 9.18
CA LEU A 45 -0.45 7.75 7.82
C LEU A 45 -0.60 9.28 7.83
N ALA A 46 -1.44 9.85 8.70
CA ALA A 46 -1.58 11.29 8.83
C ALA A 46 -0.27 11.99 9.24
N THR A 47 0.52 11.35 10.13
CA THR A 47 1.83 11.83 10.53
C THR A 47 2.82 11.79 9.37
N ALA A 48 2.84 10.70 8.61
CA ALA A 48 3.69 10.57 7.44
C ALA A 48 3.32 11.58 6.34
N GLU A 49 2.03 11.83 6.13
CA GLU A 49 1.54 12.80 5.15
C GLU A 49 2.04 14.22 5.46
N GLN A 50 1.93 14.65 6.72
CA GLN A 50 2.31 15.99 7.17
C GLN A 50 3.82 16.21 7.29
N SER A 51 4.64 15.15 7.29
CA SER A 51 6.08 15.24 7.50
C SER A 51 6.83 15.42 6.17
N ASP A 52 7.56 16.50 6.00
CA ASP A 52 8.47 16.68 4.86
C ASP A 52 9.67 15.71 4.90
N ASP A 53 10.01 15.16 6.07
CA ASP A 53 11.10 14.19 6.22
C ASP A 53 10.74 12.77 5.73
N ILE A 54 9.45 12.44 5.63
CA ILE A 54 8.97 11.12 5.18
C ILE A 54 8.50 11.20 3.72
N HIS A 55 9.13 10.44 2.85
CA HIS A 55 8.80 10.38 1.42
C HIS A 55 8.04 9.11 1.04
N VAL A 56 8.29 8.00 1.76
CA VAL A 56 7.73 6.67 1.47
C VAL A 56 7.28 6.01 2.76
N VAL A 57 6.20 5.26 2.69
CA VAL A 57 5.75 4.35 3.76
C VAL A 57 5.98 2.91 3.31
N LEU A 58 6.57 2.09 4.18
CA LEU A 58 6.73 0.65 3.99
C LEU A 58 5.88 -0.10 5.01
N PHE A 59 4.94 -0.92 4.55
CA PHE A 59 4.17 -1.83 5.37
C PHE A 59 4.78 -3.23 5.39
N ARG A 60 4.83 -3.86 6.56
CA ARG A 60 5.20 -5.28 6.72
C ARG A 60 4.43 -5.93 7.87
N GLY A 61 4.40 -7.25 7.90
CA GLY A 61 3.90 -8.03 9.03
C GLY A 61 5.03 -8.70 9.79
N GLU A 62 4.92 -8.83 11.10
CA GLU A 62 5.84 -9.64 11.91
C GLU A 62 5.43 -11.11 11.88
N GLY A 63 6.41 -12.02 11.87
CA GLY A 63 6.18 -13.47 11.88
C GLY A 63 5.82 -14.07 10.52
N LYS A 64 4.98 -15.09 10.51
CA LYS A 64 4.75 -15.97 9.35
C LYS A 64 3.64 -15.51 8.37
N SER A 65 2.92 -14.46 8.68
CA SER A 65 1.82 -13.95 7.85
C SER A 65 1.83 -12.44 7.83
N PHE A 66 1.44 -11.86 6.70
CA PHE A 66 1.25 -10.42 6.59
C PHE A 66 0.08 -9.96 7.46
N SER A 67 -1.13 -10.48 7.20
CA SER A 67 -2.30 -10.22 8.04
C SER A 67 -3.41 -11.24 7.79
N ALA A 68 -4.04 -11.72 8.86
CA ALA A 68 -5.25 -12.56 8.79
C ALA A 68 -6.54 -11.75 8.56
N GLY A 69 -6.44 -10.44 8.33
CA GLY A 69 -7.60 -9.57 8.13
C GLY A 69 -8.15 -9.00 9.44
N ASN A 70 -9.45 -8.68 9.46
CA ASN A 70 -10.11 -8.16 10.67
C ASN A 70 -10.07 -9.16 11.83
N ASP A 71 -9.87 -8.66 13.04
CA ASP A 71 -10.12 -9.47 14.24
C ASP A 71 -11.63 -9.77 14.34
N LEU A 72 -12.00 -11.04 14.34
CA LEU A 72 -13.40 -11.46 14.30
C LEU A 72 -14.18 -11.06 15.54
N VAL A 73 -13.52 -10.90 16.68
CA VAL A 73 -14.16 -10.44 17.91
C VAL A 73 -14.55 -8.95 17.80
N ASP A 74 -13.64 -8.14 17.30
CA ASP A 74 -13.93 -6.71 17.01
C ASP A 74 -15.04 -6.59 15.98
N PHE A 75 -15.00 -7.43 14.93
CA PHE A 75 -16.00 -7.43 13.87
C PHE A 75 -17.41 -7.75 14.38
N LEU A 76 -17.54 -8.74 15.27
CA LEU A 76 -18.83 -9.08 15.90
C LEU A 76 -19.36 -8.00 16.82
N ASN A 77 -18.49 -7.18 17.39
CA ASN A 77 -18.86 -6.07 18.30
C ASN A 77 -19.13 -4.75 17.55
N ALA A 78 -18.91 -4.68 16.24
CA ALA A 78 -19.21 -3.50 15.43
C ALA A 78 -20.72 -3.20 15.43
N LYS A 79 -21.09 -1.95 15.71
CA LYS A 79 -22.50 -1.55 15.71
C LYS A 79 -23.02 -1.40 14.27
N PRO A 80 -24.26 -1.83 13.99
CA PRO A 80 -24.86 -1.65 12.68
C PRO A 80 -24.90 -0.16 12.28
N GLY A 81 -24.43 0.15 11.06
CA GLY A 81 -24.46 1.51 10.51
C GLY A 81 -23.31 2.43 10.94
N GLU A 82 -22.43 2.00 11.84
CA GLU A 82 -21.18 2.72 12.13
C GLU A 82 -20.09 2.25 11.14
N ALA A 83 -19.45 3.19 10.45
CA ALA A 83 -18.21 2.90 9.74
C ALA A 83 -17.17 2.52 10.78
N GLY A 84 -16.79 1.24 10.83
CA GLY A 84 -15.76 0.77 11.74
C GLY A 84 -14.40 1.41 11.43
N GLU A 85 -13.46 1.31 12.36
CA GLU A 85 -12.10 1.87 12.21
C GLU A 85 -11.39 1.34 10.96
N ALA A 86 -11.76 0.14 10.50
CA ALA A 86 -11.28 -0.42 9.23
C ALA A 86 -11.64 0.47 8.03
N ALA A 87 -12.86 1.04 8.00
CA ALA A 87 -13.26 1.93 6.91
C ALA A 87 -12.47 3.25 6.93
N HIS A 88 -12.18 3.81 8.11
CA HIS A 88 -11.33 4.99 8.24
C HIS A 88 -9.91 4.72 7.73
N PHE A 89 -9.34 3.56 8.05
CA PHE A 89 -8.02 3.18 7.56
C PHE A 89 -8.00 2.99 6.05
N ILE A 90 -9.00 2.29 5.48
CA ILE A 90 -9.08 2.09 4.02
C ILE A 90 -9.22 3.44 3.30
N GLN A 91 -10.02 4.36 3.83
CA GLN A 91 -10.11 5.71 3.27
C GLN A 91 -8.76 6.44 3.37
N ALA A 92 -8.10 6.39 4.54
CA ALA A 92 -6.82 7.05 4.76
C ALA A 92 -5.73 6.53 3.81
N ILE A 93 -5.62 5.20 3.61
CA ILE A 93 -4.61 4.63 2.69
C ILE A 93 -4.97 4.85 1.23
N HIS A 94 -6.27 4.89 0.89
CA HIS A 94 -6.73 5.25 -0.45
C HIS A 94 -6.32 6.66 -0.83
N ASP A 95 -6.55 7.63 0.06
CA ASP A 95 -6.28 9.05 -0.18
C ASP A 95 -4.80 9.43 0.03
N PHE A 96 -3.99 8.52 0.59
CA PHE A 96 -2.62 8.81 0.98
C PHE A 96 -1.75 9.24 -0.21
N PRO A 97 -1.17 10.46 -0.20
CA PRO A 97 -0.52 11.05 -1.37
C PRO A 97 0.88 10.51 -1.64
N LYS A 98 1.58 9.99 -0.60
CA LYS A 98 2.95 9.48 -0.75
C LYS A 98 2.95 8.02 -1.15
N VAL A 99 4.09 7.56 -1.70
CA VAL A 99 4.20 6.18 -2.18
C VAL A 99 4.22 5.21 -1.00
N VAL A 100 3.48 4.11 -1.17
CA VAL A 100 3.39 3.02 -0.21
C VAL A 100 3.94 1.75 -0.84
N VAL A 101 4.88 1.12 -0.14
CA VAL A 101 5.44 -0.21 -0.46
C VAL A 101 4.91 -1.21 0.56
N ALA A 102 4.64 -2.44 0.15
CA ALA A 102 4.33 -3.54 1.06
C ALA A 102 5.32 -4.70 0.91
N ALA A 103 5.71 -5.29 2.03
CA ALA A 103 6.39 -6.58 2.11
C ALA A 103 5.40 -7.61 2.65
N VAL A 104 5.04 -8.60 1.83
CA VAL A 104 3.95 -9.53 2.11
C VAL A 104 4.48 -10.95 2.12
N GLN A 105 4.37 -11.62 3.28
CA GLN A 105 4.70 -13.04 3.45
C GLN A 105 3.49 -13.84 3.91
N GLY A 106 3.49 -15.14 3.59
CA GLY A 106 2.46 -16.07 4.03
C GLY A 106 1.06 -15.62 3.63
N ASN A 107 0.13 -15.61 4.56
CA ASN A 107 -1.25 -15.26 4.26
C ASN A 107 -1.51 -13.75 4.38
N ALA A 108 -2.21 -13.20 3.37
CA ALA A 108 -2.89 -11.92 3.41
C ALA A 108 -4.39 -12.19 3.18
N VAL A 109 -5.24 -11.93 4.18
CA VAL A 109 -6.64 -12.36 4.18
C VAL A 109 -7.59 -11.17 4.33
N GLY A 110 -8.68 -11.15 3.58
CA GLY A 110 -9.70 -10.10 3.63
C GLY A 110 -9.08 -8.72 3.43
N VAL A 111 -9.22 -7.83 4.42
CA VAL A 111 -8.60 -6.50 4.39
C VAL A 111 -7.06 -6.57 4.27
N GLY A 112 -6.41 -7.64 4.74
CA GLY A 112 -4.99 -7.87 4.54
C GLY A 112 -4.61 -8.01 3.05
N THR A 113 -5.51 -8.54 2.22
CA THR A 113 -5.37 -8.55 0.75
C THR A 113 -5.82 -7.22 0.15
N THR A 114 -7.00 -6.73 0.52
CA THR A 114 -7.63 -5.60 -0.17
C THR A 114 -6.94 -4.27 0.11
N MET A 115 -6.29 -4.09 1.28
CA MET A 115 -5.46 -2.91 1.51
C MET A 115 -4.29 -2.80 0.51
N LEU A 116 -3.78 -3.93 0.00
CA LEU A 116 -2.69 -3.94 -0.99
C LEU A 116 -3.10 -3.30 -2.32
N LEU A 117 -4.40 -3.27 -2.65
CA LEU A 117 -4.94 -2.58 -3.82
C LEU A 117 -4.80 -1.05 -3.74
N HIS A 118 -4.50 -0.52 -2.57
CA HIS A 118 -4.25 0.90 -2.32
C HIS A 118 -2.76 1.22 -2.13
N MET A 119 -1.90 0.21 -2.16
CA MET A 119 -0.44 0.35 -2.09
C MET A 119 0.15 0.37 -3.49
N ASP A 120 1.26 1.08 -3.68
CA ASP A 120 1.78 1.36 -5.02
C ASP A 120 2.70 0.25 -5.52
N LEU A 121 3.45 -0.41 -4.62
CA LEU A 121 4.34 -1.51 -4.94
C LEU A 121 4.25 -2.60 -3.87
N VAL A 122 3.95 -3.82 -4.29
CA VAL A 122 3.89 -4.99 -3.40
C VAL A 122 5.02 -5.95 -3.76
N VAL A 123 5.87 -6.25 -2.77
CA VAL A 123 6.86 -7.34 -2.85
C VAL A 123 6.30 -8.51 -2.04
N ALA A 124 6.16 -9.67 -2.66
CA ALA A 124 5.64 -10.87 -2.02
C ALA A 124 6.73 -11.93 -1.85
N SER A 125 6.64 -12.74 -0.82
CA SER A 125 7.42 -13.98 -0.73
C SER A 125 6.78 -15.09 -1.57
N GLU A 126 7.57 -16.11 -1.94
CA GLU A 126 7.10 -17.24 -2.77
C GLU A 126 5.92 -18.00 -2.15
N ASP A 127 5.80 -18.00 -0.82
CA ASP A 127 4.72 -18.66 -0.06
C ASP A 127 3.48 -17.78 0.12
N THR A 128 3.46 -16.56 -0.40
CA THR A 128 2.34 -15.62 -0.21
C THR A 128 1.05 -16.14 -0.86
N LYS A 129 -0.04 -15.99 -0.11
CA LYS A 129 -1.40 -16.28 -0.55
C LYS A 129 -2.30 -15.08 -0.29
N LEU A 130 -2.89 -14.54 -1.35
CA LEU A 130 -3.87 -13.46 -1.29
C LEU A 130 -5.27 -14.09 -1.26
N ILE A 131 -6.05 -13.84 -0.20
CA ILE A 131 -7.30 -14.54 0.08
C ILE A 131 -8.40 -13.50 0.38
N THR A 132 -9.57 -13.65 -0.23
CA THR A 132 -10.72 -12.74 -0.05
C THR A 132 -11.99 -13.53 0.29
N PRO A 133 -12.14 -14.09 1.53
CA PRO A 133 -13.19 -15.04 1.89
C PRO A 133 -14.51 -14.33 2.27
N PHE A 134 -14.90 -13.26 1.57
CA PHE A 134 -16.06 -12.45 1.94
C PHE A 134 -17.36 -13.24 1.86
N VAL A 135 -17.58 -13.98 0.79
CA VAL A 135 -18.81 -14.77 0.57
C VAL A 135 -18.92 -15.91 1.58
N ASP A 136 -17.78 -16.54 1.96
CA ASP A 136 -17.76 -17.59 2.98
C ASP A 136 -18.17 -17.06 4.37
N LEU A 137 -17.94 -15.76 4.61
CA LEU A 137 -18.36 -15.06 5.83
C LEU A 137 -19.76 -14.45 5.75
N GLY A 138 -20.49 -14.67 4.65
CA GLY A 138 -21.78 -14.01 4.40
C GLY A 138 -21.67 -12.50 4.16
N ALA A 139 -20.46 -12.03 3.80
CA ALA A 139 -20.18 -10.62 3.54
C ALA A 139 -19.99 -10.35 2.04
N VAL A 140 -19.85 -9.08 1.68
CA VAL A 140 -19.55 -8.62 0.32
C VAL A 140 -18.12 -8.07 0.24
N PRO A 141 -17.51 -8.02 -0.96
CA PRO A 141 -16.22 -7.38 -1.18
C PRO A 141 -16.20 -5.93 -0.65
N GLU A 142 -15.09 -5.55 -0.01
CA GLU A 142 -14.87 -4.23 0.57
C GLU A 142 -13.65 -3.52 -0.04
N ALA A 143 -13.27 -2.33 0.45
CA ALA A 143 -12.11 -1.55 0.01
C ALA A 143 -12.05 -1.32 -1.52
N GLY A 144 -13.19 -1.26 -2.20
CA GLY A 144 -13.23 -1.09 -3.65
C GLY A 144 -12.77 -2.31 -4.46
N SER A 145 -12.52 -3.46 -3.83
CA SER A 145 -12.01 -4.68 -4.47
C SER A 145 -12.93 -5.19 -5.57
N ALA A 146 -14.26 -5.02 -5.43
CA ALA A 146 -15.24 -5.37 -6.46
C ALA A 146 -15.07 -4.58 -7.78
N LYS A 147 -14.43 -3.41 -7.73
CA LYS A 147 -14.10 -2.60 -8.92
C LYS A 147 -12.65 -2.84 -9.36
N LEU A 148 -11.72 -2.79 -8.41
CA LEU A 148 -10.28 -2.79 -8.71
C LEU A 148 -9.81 -4.16 -9.23
N LEU A 149 -10.20 -5.26 -8.59
CA LEU A 149 -9.75 -6.58 -9.04
C LEU A 149 -10.21 -6.92 -10.46
N PRO A 150 -11.52 -6.83 -10.83
CA PRO A 150 -11.90 -7.08 -12.21
C PRO A 150 -11.22 -6.18 -13.23
N ALA A 151 -10.93 -4.92 -12.88
CA ALA A 151 -10.25 -3.99 -13.76
C ALA A 151 -8.77 -4.32 -13.97
N TRP A 152 -8.09 -4.82 -12.93
CA TRP A 152 -6.64 -5.08 -12.98
C TRP A 152 -6.29 -6.48 -13.47
N ILE A 153 -7.07 -7.52 -13.05
CA ILE A 153 -6.73 -8.92 -13.32
C ILE A 153 -7.76 -9.65 -14.21
N GLY A 154 -8.80 -8.92 -14.66
CA GLY A 154 -9.90 -9.47 -15.45
C GLY A 154 -10.96 -10.16 -14.59
N TYR A 155 -12.19 -10.19 -15.12
CA TYR A 155 -13.38 -10.66 -14.37
C TYR A 155 -13.25 -12.10 -13.86
N GLN A 156 -12.74 -13.03 -14.68
CA GLN A 156 -12.68 -14.45 -14.30
C GLN A 156 -11.75 -14.72 -13.11
N ARG A 157 -10.57 -14.09 -13.10
CA ARG A 157 -9.62 -14.21 -11.96
C ARG A 157 -10.18 -13.52 -10.71
N ALA A 158 -10.76 -12.33 -10.88
CA ALA A 158 -11.44 -11.65 -9.78
C ALA A 158 -12.60 -12.46 -9.20
N ALA A 159 -13.41 -13.11 -10.05
CA ALA A 159 -14.51 -13.97 -9.62
C ALA A 159 -14.02 -15.21 -8.82
N ARG A 160 -12.91 -15.83 -9.23
CA ARG A 160 -12.29 -16.92 -8.43
C ARG A 160 -11.92 -16.45 -7.03
N MET A 161 -11.30 -15.26 -6.91
CA MET A 161 -10.96 -14.69 -5.61
C MET A 161 -12.20 -14.28 -4.81
N LEU A 162 -13.08 -13.46 -5.41
CA LEU A 162 -14.16 -12.78 -4.68
C LEU A 162 -15.41 -13.63 -4.46
N LEU A 163 -15.71 -14.59 -5.36
CA LEU A 163 -16.91 -15.42 -5.27
C LEU A 163 -16.61 -16.83 -4.75
N LEU A 164 -15.49 -17.45 -5.16
CA LEU A 164 -15.10 -18.78 -4.70
C LEU A 164 -14.19 -18.74 -3.47
N GLY A 165 -13.64 -17.58 -3.10
CA GLY A 165 -12.69 -17.48 -2.00
C GLY A 165 -11.35 -18.18 -2.28
N GLU A 166 -11.07 -18.56 -3.55
CA GLU A 166 -9.83 -19.25 -3.90
C GLU A 166 -8.61 -18.36 -3.65
N PRO A 167 -7.57 -18.88 -2.97
CA PRO A 167 -6.32 -18.15 -2.78
C PRO A 167 -5.63 -17.89 -4.12
N MET A 168 -5.20 -16.65 -4.35
CA MET A 168 -4.25 -16.33 -5.41
C MET A 168 -2.84 -16.50 -4.87
N LEU A 169 -2.02 -17.32 -5.52
CA LEU A 169 -0.64 -17.57 -5.14
C LEU A 169 0.30 -16.48 -5.66
N ALA A 170 1.44 -16.30 -4.99
CA ALA A 170 2.43 -15.27 -5.34
C ALA A 170 2.85 -15.30 -6.82
N ALA A 171 3.11 -16.49 -7.37
CA ALA A 171 3.52 -16.64 -8.76
C ALA A 171 2.45 -16.16 -9.76
N GLU A 172 1.17 -16.53 -9.53
CA GLU A 172 0.05 -16.04 -10.35
C GLU A 172 -0.11 -14.53 -10.20
N ALA A 173 -0.02 -14.01 -8.97
CA ALA A 173 -0.13 -12.57 -8.69
C ALA A 173 0.96 -11.75 -9.39
N LEU A 174 2.20 -12.29 -9.51
CA LEU A 174 3.27 -11.68 -10.28
C LEU A 174 2.99 -11.72 -11.79
N GLU A 175 2.59 -12.87 -12.32
CA GLU A 175 2.31 -13.05 -13.74
C GLU A 175 1.27 -12.05 -14.27
N ILE A 176 0.26 -11.77 -13.46
CA ILE A 176 -0.84 -10.85 -13.83
C ILE A 176 -0.62 -9.41 -13.39
N GLY A 177 0.50 -9.10 -12.76
CA GLY A 177 0.85 -7.73 -12.34
C GLY A 177 0.11 -7.23 -11.08
N LEU A 178 -0.46 -8.12 -10.27
CA LEU A 178 -1.08 -7.74 -9.00
C LEU A 178 -0.03 -7.47 -7.90
N VAL A 179 1.15 -8.10 -8.00
CA VAL A 179 2.33 -7.79 -7.19
C VAL A 179 3.50 -7.40 -8.10
N ALA A 180 4.37 -6.52 -7.62
CA ALA A 180 5.49 -5.98 -8.40
C ALA A 180 6.69 -6.94 -8.46
N LYS A 181 6.86 -7.78 -7.43
CA LYS A 181 7.99 -8.70 -7.33
C LYS A 181 7.68 -9.86 -6.40
N VAL A 182 8.21 -11.04 -6.73
CA VAL A 182 8.22 -12.21 -5.85
C VAL A 182 9.67 -12.61 -5.58
N VAL A 183 9.98 -12.92 -4.32
CA VAL A 183 11.32 -13.29 -3.84
C VAL A 183 11.22 -14.41 -2.81
N LYS A 184 12.35 -15.03 -2.46
CA LYS A 184 12.42 -15.97 -1.32
C LYS A 184 12.10 -15.24 -0.02
N GLY A 185 11.56 -15.96 0.97
CA GLY A 185 11.12 -15.36 2.23
C GLY A 185 12.24 -14.62 2.98
N ASP A 186 13.47 -15.14 2.97
CA ASP A 186 14.65 -14.52 3.57
C ASP A 186 15.16 -13.26 2.86
N GLU A 187 14.75 -13.05 1.59
CA GLU A 187 15.09 -11.87 0.79
C GLU A 187 14.01 -10.77 0.86
N LEU A 188 12.83 -11.07 1.40
CA LEU A 188 11.65 -10.21 1.32
C LEU A 188 11.90 -8.83 1.94
N ASP A 189 12.29 -8.80 3.20
CA ASP A 189 12.49 -7.56 3.95
C ASP A 189 13.57 -6.69 3.32
N ALA A 190 14.70 -7.30 2.93
CA ALA A 190 15.79 -6.57 2.29
C ALA A 190 15.36 -5.97 0.95
N THR A 191 14.61 -6.76 0.15
CA THR A 191 14.11 -6.31 -1.16
C THR A 191 13.13 -5.14 -1.02
N ALA A 192 12.16 -5.24 -0.10
CA ALA A 192 11.17 -4.18 0.11
C ALA A 192 11.80 -2.90 0.68
N ARG A 193 12.73 -3.01 1.64
CA ARG A 193 13.47 -1.86 2.17
C ARG A 193 14.34 -1.18 1.10
N ASN A 194 15.03 -1.95 0.26
CA ASN A 194 15.82 -1.41 -0.85
C ASN A 194 14.93 -0.68 -1.88
N MET A 195 13.74 -1.22 -2.15
CA MET A 195 12.75 -0.58 -3.03
C MET A 195 12.26 0.74 -2.44
N ALA A 196 11.87 0.75 -1.16
CA ALA A 196 11.43 1.95 -0.45
C ALA A 196 12.55 3.01 -0.37
N ALA A 197 13.79 2.62 -0.04
CA ALA A 197 14.94 3.51 0.00
C ALA A 197 15.29 4.10 -1.39
N THR A 198 15.13 3.31 -2.46
CA THR A 198 15.31 3.80 -3.84
C THR A 198 14.27 4.86 -4.20
N LEU A 199 13.02 4.66 -3.79
CA LEU A 199 11.94 5.64 -4.00
C LEU A 199 12.15 6.89 -3.15
N ALA A 200 12.58 6.74 -1.89
CA ALA A 200 12.80 7.85 -0.96
C ALA A 200 13.90 8.82 -1.42
N LYS A 201 14.84 8.37 -2.26
CA LYS A 201 15.89 9.19 -2.88
C LYS A 201 15.41 9.99 -4.11
N LYS A 202 14.21 9.74 -4.59
CA LYS A 202 13.65 10.46 -5.73
C LYS A 202 13.07 11.80 -5.27
N PRO A 203 12.96 12.81 -6.19
CA PRO A 203 12.30 14.07 -5.90
C PRO A 203 10.87 13.84 -5.39
N PRO A 204 10.54 14.21 -4.14
CA PRO A 204 9.28 13.80 -3.50
C PRO A 204 8.05 14.40 -4.17
N ARG A 205 8.12 15.64 -4.64
CA ARG A 205 7.00 16.28 -5.35
C ARG A 205 6.70 15.60 -6.67
N ALA A 206 7.74 15.25 -7.44
CA ALA A 206 7.58 14.52 -8.70
C ALA A 206 7.02 13.12 -8.48
N LEU A 207 7.48 12.42 -7.42
CA LEU A 207 6.99 11.10 -7.07
C LEU A 207 5.49 11.11 -6.71
N GLN A 208 5.06 12.05 -5.86
CA GLN A 208 3.65 12.21 -5.48
C GLN A 208 2.76 12.62 -6.66
N ALA A 209 3.23 13.56 -7.49
CA ALA A 209 2.51 13.98 -8.69
C ALA A 209 2.31 12.81 -9.67
N SER A 210 3.35 11.98 -9.88
CA SER A 210 3.27 10.79 -10.74
C SER A 210 2.25 9.77 -10.21
N LYS A 211 2.26 9.48 -8.89
CA LYS A 211 1.24 8.63 -8.26
C LYS A 211 -0.16 9.16 -8.49
N ARG A 212 -0.37 10.45 -8.25
CA ARG A 212 -1.67 11.11 -8.46
C ARG A 212 -2.13 10.97 -9.91
N LEU A 213 -1.28 11.30 -10.89
CA LEU A 213 -1.62 11.19 -12.31
C LEU A 213 -2.02 9.76 -12.69
N MET A 214 -1.26 8.75 -12.26
CA MET A 214 -1.58 7.35 -12.53
C MET A 214 -2.96 6.94 -11.97
N ARG A 215 -3.32 7.42 -10.77
CA ARG A 215 -4.61 7.08 -10.14
C ARG A 215 -5.79 7.85 -10.75
N GLU A 216 -5.64 9.14 -11.00
CA GLU A 216 -6.72 9.98 -11.53
C GLU A 216 -7.01 9.73 -13.01
N SER A 217 -6.03 9.26 -13.79
CA SER A 217 -6.17 9.06 -15.23
C SER A 217 -7.05 7.87 -15.62
N ILE A 218 -7.24 6.90 -14.73
CA ILE A 218 -7.89 5.61 -15.04
C ILE A 218 -9.28 5.75 -15.69
N ASN A 219 -10.03 6.80 -15.31
CA ASN A 219 -11.39 7.02 -15.79
C ASN A 219 -11.51 8.24 -16.71
N LYS A 220 -10.40 8.88 -17.13
CA LYS A 220 -10.40 10.08 -17.96
C LYS A 220 -10.16 9.75 -19.45
N PRO A 221 -10.74 10.51 -20.40
CA PRO A 221 -10.40 10.39 -21.82
C PRO A 221 -8.92 10.72 -22.08
N LEU A 222 -8.25 9.94 -22.94
CA LEU A 222 -6.80 10.09 -23.20
C LEU A 222 -6.37 11.50 -23.59
N HIS A 223 -7.15 12.20 -24.43
CA HIS A 223 -6.83 13.56 -24.85
C HIS A 223 -6.82 14.58 -23.68
N GLN A 224 -7.68 14.36 -22.67
CA GLN A 224 -7.69 15.17 -21.45
C GLN A 224 -6.45 14.85 -20.59
N VAL A 225 -6.13 13.55 -20.41
CA VAL A 225 -4.94 13.12 -19.67
C VAL A 225 -3.68 13.74 -20.27
N VAL A 226 -3.49 13.61 -21.59
CA VAL A 226 -2.33 14.20 -22.29
C VAL A 226 -2.20 15.69 -22.06
N LYS A 227 -3.33 16.42 -22.09
CA LYS A 227 -3.31 17.88 -21.84
C LYS A 227 -2.92 18.23 -20.40
N GLU A 228 -3.46 17.49 -19.42
CA GLU A 228 -3.16 17.68 -18.00
C GLU A 228 -1.71 17.30 -17.69
N ASP A 229 -1.21 16.20 -18.23
CA ASP A 229 0.16 15.73 -18.06
C ASP A 229 1.17 16.74 -18.62
N LEU A 230 0.94 17.26 -19.83
CA LEU A 230 1.83 18.26 -20.44
C LEU A 230 1.88 19.56 -19.65
N ALA A 231 0.74 20.00 -19.12
CA ALA A 231 0.67 21.20 -18.30
C ALA A 231 1.46 21.03 -17.00
N LEU A 232 1.24 19.92 -16.28
CA LEU A 232 1.95 19.63 -15.03
C LEU A 232 3.44 19.36 -15.28
N PHE A 233 3.80 18.64 -16.35
CA PHE A 233 5.19 18.39 -16.72
C PHE A 233 5.95 19.71 -16.95
N GLY A 234 5.35 20.65 -17.70
CA GLY A 234 5.93 21.98 -17.92
C GLY A 234 6.12 22.77 -16.64
N GLU A 235 5.12 22.77 -15.74
CA GLU A 235 5.20 23.40 -14.42
C GLU A 235 6.33 22.78 -13.57
N MET A 236 6.36 21.46 -13.46
CA MET A 236 7.34 20.73 -12.64
C MET A 236 8.77 20.97 -13.12
N LEU A 237 9.03 21.03 -14.44
CA LEU A 237 10.35 21.31 -14.98
C LEU A 237 10.88 22.72 -14.65
N GLN A 238 9.99 23.67 -14.43
CA GLN A 238 10.37 25.04 -14.05
C GLN A 238 10.60 25.18 -12.53
N GLY A 239 10.21 24.18 -11.74
CA GLY A 239 10.38 24.17 -10.30
C GLY A 239 11.84 23.97 -9.86
N ASP A 240 12.16 24.40 -8.62
CA ASP A 240 13.52 24.31 -8.08
C ASP A 240 14.00 22.89 -7.91
N GLU A 241 13.11 21.95 -7.58
CA GLU A 241 13.41 20.52 -7.42
C GLU A 241 13.94 19.92 -8.74
N ALA A 242 13.25 20.13 -9.85
CA ALA A 242 13.67 19.61 -11.16
C ALA A 242 14.96 20.29 -11.63
N LYS A 243 15.09 21.60 -11.46
CA LYS A 243 16.31 22.36 -11.81
C LYS A 243 17.53 21.84 -11.05
N ALA A 244 17.41 21.56 -9.74
CA ALA A 244 18.50 21.02 -8.93
C ALA A 244 18.93 19.63 -9.42
N VAL A 245 17.98 18.74 -9.71
CA VAL A 245 18.26 17.39 -10.23
C VAL A 245 18.95 17.44 -11.59
N ILE A 246 18.42 18.26 -12.52
CA ILE A 246 18.99 18.41 -13.87
C ILE A 246 20.40 18.98 -13.80
N ALA A 247 20.64 20.01 -12.97
CA ALA A 247 21.97 20.58 -12.76
C ALA A 247 22.98 19.54 -12.24
N ALA A 248 22.57 18.71 -11.29
CA ALA A 248 23.42 17.63 -10.75
C ALA A 248 23.72 16.55 -11.81
N MET A 249 22.77 16.22 -12.69
CA MET A 249 22.98 15.27 -13.80
C MET A 249 23.96 15.83 -14.84
N VAL A 250 23.78 17.10 -15.25
CA VAL A 250 24.67 17.78 -16.20
C VAL A 250 26.09 17.90 -15.66
N SER A 251 26.27 18.17 -14.37
CA SER A 251 27.60 18.25 -13.75
C SER A 251 28.34 16.92 -13.77
N LYS A 252 27.63 15.79 -13.49
CA LYS A 252 28.19 14.44 -13.52
C LYS A 252 28.55 13.96 -14.94
N SER A 253 27.93 14.48 -15.98
CA SER A 253 28.21 14.10 -17.37
C SER A 253 29.45 14.80 -17.97
N LYS A 254 30.01 15.80 -17.26
CA LYS A 254 31.18 16.58 -17.70
C LYS A 254 32.49 16.18 -16.99
N GLY A 255 32.44 15.22 -16.10
CA GLY A 255 33.60 14.62 -15.42
C GLY A 255 33.76 13.16 -15.78
#